data_079e6ad058e0b2f08bf898152d9f2ac4
#
_entry.id   079e6ad058e0b2f08bf898152d9f2ac4
#
_cell.length_a   1.000
_cell.length_b   1.000
_cell.length_c   1.000
_cell.angle_alpha   90.00
_cell.angle_beta   90.00
_cell.angle_gamma   90.00
#
_symmetry.space_group_name_H-M   'P 1'
#
loop_
_entity.id
_entity.type
_entity.pdbx_description
1 polymer ?
#
loop_
_entity_poly.entity_id
_entity_poly.type
_entity_poly.pdbx_seq_one_letter_code
_entity_poly.pdbx_strand_id
1 'polypeptide(L)' 'MDKKDFKDEKLLYNVRETAAVLGVNVNMVYELIKRKLLPALKLGSLKVRKTVLIEFTEKYEGMDLSDLDNIKEI' A
#
# COMPACT_ATOMS: atom_id res chain seq x y z
N MET A 1 5.07 -23.60 -11.19
CA MET A 1 4.73 -22.24 -11.56
C MET A 1 5.57 -21.71 -12.70
N ASP A 2 4.93 -21.04 -13.60
CA ASP A 2 5.58 -20.46 -14.76
C ASP A 2 6.40 -19.24 -14.34
N LYS A 3 7.65 -19.19 -14.77
CA LYS A 3 8.51 -18.05 -14.50
C LYS A 3 7.92 -16.75 -15.03
N LYS A 4 7.18 -16.87 -16.12
CA LYS A 4 6.57 -15.73 -16.75
C LYS A 4 5.60 -15.02 -15.79
N ASP A 5 4.89 -15.78 -14.98
CA ASP A 5 3.95 -15.21 -14.03
C ASP A 5 4.66 -14.37 -12.98
N PHE A 6 5.83 -14.83 -12.54
CA PHE A 6 6.62 -14.04 -11.60
C PHE A 6 7.13 -12.75 -12.23
N LYS A 7 7.49 -12.79 -13.49
CA LYS A 7 8.00 -11.61 -14.18
C LYS A 7 6.90 -10.58 -14.38
N ASP A 8 5.70 -11.05 -14.69
CA ASP A 8 4.59 -10.17 -15.01
C ASP A 8 3.84 -9.69 -13.76
N GLU A 9 3.99 -10.41 -12.66
CA GLU A 9 3.32 -10.05 -11.43
C GLU A 9 4.32 -9.59 -10.39
N LYS A 10 4.22 -8.34 -10.06
CA LYS A 10 5.05 -7.76 -9.03
C LYS A 10 4.50 -8.15 -7.67
N LEU A 11 5.33 -8.82 -6.86
CA LEU A 11 4.91 -9.27 -5.53
C LEU A 11 5.08 -8.20 -4.48
N LEU A 12 6.11 -7.38 -4.62
CA LEU A 12 6.47 -6.37 -3.64
C LEU A 12 6.62 -5.02 -4.31
N TYR A 13 6.18 -4.00 -3.61
CA TYR A 13 6.33 -2.62 -4.04
C TYR A 13 7.13 -1.86 -2.98
N ASN A 14 8.08 -1.05 -3.43
CA ASN A 14 8.75 -0.16 -2.49
C ASN A 14 7.82 1.02 -2.17
N VAL A 15 8.25 1.91 -1.27
CA VAL A 15 7.40 3.02 -0.84
C VAL A 15 7.02 3.93 -1.99
N ARG A 16 7.98 4.23 -2.86
CA ARG A 16 7.73 5.10 -4.00
C ARG A 16 6.74 4.49 -4.98
N GLU A 17 6.91 3.20 -5.25
CA GLU A 17 5.99 2.49 -6.14
C GLU A 17 4.60 2.40 -5.52
N THR A 18 4.54 2.16 -4.22
CA THR A 18 3.27 2.10 -3.51
C THR A 18 2.53 3.44 -3.61
N ALA A 19 3.27 4.53 -3.43
CA ALA A 19 2.69 5.86 -3.56
C ALA A 19 2.11 6.08 -4.95
N ALA A 20 2.83 5.65 -5.98
CA ALA A 20 2.36 5.79 -7.35
C ALA A 20 1.09 4.97 -7.60
N VAL A 21 1.06 3.74 -7.10
CA VAL A 21 -0.10 2.86 -7.27
C VAL A 21 -1.32 3.44 -6.57
N LEU A 22 -1.14 3.96 -5.36
CA LEU A 22 -2.25 4.53 -4.59
C LEU A 22 -2.58 5.95 -5.01
N GLY A 23 -1.75 6.58 -5.82
CA GLY A 23 -1.99 7.94 -6.26
C GLY A 23 -1.80 8.98 -5.15
N VAL A 24 -0.87 8.72 -4.23
CA VAL A 24 -0.61 9.63 -3.11
C VAL A 24 0.89 9.94 -3.08
N ASN A 25 1.29 10.87 -2.22
CA ASN A 25 2.70 11.17 -2.07
C ASN A 25 3.35 10.15 -1.12
N VAL A 26 4.69 10.13 -1.14
CA VAL A 26 5.47 9.19 -0.33
C VAL A 26 5.21 9.37 1.16
N ASN A 27 5.04 10.61 1.59
CA ASN A 27 4.78 10.88 3.01
C ASN A 27 3.49 10.21 3.50
N MET A 28 2.48 10.19 2.65
CA MET A 28 1.22 9.52 3.01
C MET A 28 1.45 8.02 3.21
N VAL A 29 2.26 7.40 2.36
CA VAL A 29 2.56 5.98 2.48
C VAL A 29 3.27 5.71 3.81
N TYR A 30 4.25 6.53 4.18
CA TYR A 30 4.94 6.38 5.46
C TYR A 30 3.98 6.51 6.63
N GLU A 31 3.05 7.46 6.55
CA GLU A 31 2.07 7.64 7.61
C GLU A 31 1.13 6.44 7.74
N LEU A 32 0.69 5.90 6.61
CA LEU A 32 -0.16 4.72 6.61
C LEU A 32 0.54 3.53 7.26
N ILE A 33 1.82 3.35 6.94
CA ILE A 33 2.62 2.26 7.51
C ILE A 33 2.84 2.50 9.00
N LYS A 34 3.21 3.71 9.37
CA LYS A 34 3.48 4.08 10.76
C LYS A 34 2.27 3.84 11.64
N ARG A 35 1.10 4.14 11.14
CA ARG A 35 -0.16 3.98 11.89
C ARG A 35 -0.71 2.56 11.81
N LYS A 36 0.01 1.64 11.17
CA LYS A 36 -0.39 0.25 11.04
C LYS A 36 -1.66 0.07 10.21
N LEU A 37 -1.99 1.07 9.40
CA LEU A 37 -3.13 0.97 8.48
C LEU A 37 -2.74 0.20 7.23
N LEU A 38 -1.47 0.27 6.84
CA LEU A 38 -0.93 -0.41 5.68
C LEU A 38 0.22 -1.30 6.14
N PRO A 39 0.00 -2.60 6.27
CA PRO A 39 1.07 -3.52 6.68
C PRO A 39 2.22 -3.50 5.69
N ALA A 40 3.44 -3.55 6.23
CA ALA A 40 4.63 -3.54 5.40
C ALA A 40 5.68 -4.44 6.04
N LEU A 41 6.65 -4.87 5.24
CA LEU A 41 7.80 -5.62 5.75
C LEU A 41 9.06 -4.87 5.36
N LYS A 42 10.11 -5.12 6.10
CA LYS A 42 11.39 -4.46 5.84
C LYS A 42 12.39 -5.48 5.35
N LEU A 43 12.76 -5.36 4.08
CA LEU A 43 13.81 -6.17 3.46
C LEU A 43 14.83 -5.19 2.93
N GLY A 44 15.74 -4.78 3.80
CA GLY A 44 16.64 -3.68 3.50
C GLY A 44 15.91 -2.35 3.58
N SER A 45 14.83 -2.21 2.82
CA SER A 45 13.96 -1.05 2.89
C SER A 45 12.52 -1.55 3.03
N LEU A 46 11.59 -0.63 3.28
CA LEU A 46 10.18 -0.99 3.43
C LEU A 46 9.60 -1.46 2.11
N LYS A 47 8.84 -2.54 2.20
CA LYS A 47 8.16 -3.14 1.05
C LYS A 47 6.71 -3.41 1.42
N VAL A 48 5.83 -3.31 0.45
CA VAL A 48 4.42 -3.60 0.63
C VAL A 48 4.01 -4.68 -0.36
N ARG A 49 3.36 -5.73 0.13
CA ARG A 49 2.93 -6.82 -0.74
C ARG A 49 1.76 -6.38 -1.60
N LYS A 50 1.71 -6.93 -2.81
CA LYS A 50 0.61 -6.65 -3.74
C LYS A 50 -0.75 -6.97 -3.11
N THR A 51 -0.84 -8.14 -2.45
CA THR A 51 -2.10 -8.54 -1.82
C THR A 51 -2.53 -7.57 -0.74
N VAL A 52 -1.57 -6.99 -0.02
CA VAL A 52 -1.87 -5.99 1.01
C VAL A 52 -2.48 -4.74 0.38
N LEU A 53 -1.97 -4.32 -0.78
CA LEU A 53 -2.53 -3.16 -1.47
C LEU A 53 -3.96 -3.44 -1.92
N ILE A 54 -4.21 -4.64 -2.41
CA ILE A 54 -5.56 -5.03 -2.82
C ILE A 54 -6.49 -5.02 -1.61
N GLU A 55 -6.07 -5.64 -0.52
CA GLU A 55 -6.87 -5.70 0.69
C GLU A 55 -7.11 -4.32 1.29
N PHE A 56 -6.08 -3.47 1.27
CA PHE A 56 -6.18 -2.12 1.79
C PHE A 56 -7.23 -1.33 1.04
N THR A 57 -7.18 -1.37 -0.29
CA THR A 57 -8.12 -0.60 -1.10
C THR A 57 -9.54 -1.13 -0.98
N GLU A 58 -9.69 -2.45 -0.82
CA GLU A 58 -11.01 -3.03 -0.60
C GLU A 58 -11.57 -2.62 0.76
N LYS A 59 -10.72 -2.65 1.78
CA LYS A 59 -11.14 -2.33 3.14
C LYS A 59 -11.60 -0.89 3.28
N TYR A 60 -10.94 0.02 2.59
CA TYR A 60 -11.21 1.45 2.74
C TYR A 60 -12.00 2.04 1.58
N GLU A 61 -12.51 1.18 0.71
CA GLU A 61 -13.37 1.64 -0.37
C GLU A 61 -14.61 2.30 0.24
N GLY A 62 -14.92 3.51 -0.24
CA GLY A 62 -16.02 4.28 0.31
C GLY A 62 -15.63 5.16 1.50
N MET A 63 -14.36 5.16 1.87
CA MET A 63 -13.87 5.93 3.02
C MET A 63 -12.97 7.06 2.55
N ASP A 64 -12.95 8.11 3.35
CA ASP A 64 -12.06 9.26 3.13
C ASP A 64 -10.93 9.19 4.14
N LEU A 65 -9.71 8.99 3.63
CA LEU A 65 -8.50 8.89 4.44
C LEU A 65 -7.62 10.13 4.32
N SER A 66 -8.18 11.25 3.90
CA SER A 66 -7.42 12.49 3.78
C SER A 66 -6.84 12.92 5.13
N ASP A 67 -7.60 12.70 6.19
CA ASP A 67 -7.15 12.96 7.55
C ASP A 67 -7.13 11.63 8.28
N LEU A 68 -5.92 11.09 8.49
CA LEU A 68 -5.78 9.76 9.08
C LEU A 68 -6.18 9.72 10.55
N ASP A 69 -6.29 10.87 11.20
CA ASP A 69 -6.79 10.92 12.56
C ASP A 69 -8.31 10.96 12.62
N ASN A 70 -8.94 11.12 11.47
CA ASN A 70 -10.39 11.25 11.40
C ASN A 70 -10.90 10.62 10.10
N ILE A 71 -10.74 9.32 10.00
CA ILE A 71 -11.20 8.55 8.84
C ILE A 71 -12.72 8.46 8.90
N LYS A 72 -13.38 8.78 7.80
CA LYS A 72 -14.82 8.80 7.76
C LYS A 72 -15.32 8.35 6.39
N GLU A 73 -16.62 8.11 6.31
CA GLU A 73 -17.23 7.73 5.04
C GLU A 73 -17.28 8.93 4.09
N ILE A 74 -17.19 8.63 2.81
CA ILE A 74 -17.33 9.65 1.78
C ILE A 74 -18.79 10.08 1.67
#